data_df228644ed00755c50d20fc429577930
#
_entry.id   df228644ed00755c50d20fc429577930
#
_cell.length_a   1.000
_cell.length_b   1.000
_cell.length_c   1.000
_cell.angle_alpha   90.00
_cell.angle_beta   90.00
_cell.angle_gamma   90.00
#
_symmetry.space_group_name_H-M   'P 1'
#
loop_
_entity.id
_entity.type
_entity.pdbx_description
1 polymer ?
#
loop_
_entity_poly.entity_id
_entity_poly.type
_entity_poly.pdbx_seq_one_letter_code
_entity_poly.pdbx_strand_id
1 'polypeptide(L)'
;TFYLEKDTNKYQNIIHNDLSYLDLDINKSVFEFYLDKVLSHLSVCSKSFLTNKVDRSVSGLIVQQQCIGPFHLPLSNNSVVSLDFKSNKGLVSAIGEQPIKGIPNSYNSQESNIRKMVRMTVSEMVLNMIWTPIDNITKIKSVANWMWASKNPKDANLLREAVKTLVKCVNALGFSINGGKDSLSMSVDNITETIKSPNTLVLSGYATCISFNHIITPNFKKLNSYI
;
A
#
# COMPACT_ATOMS: atom_id res chain seq x y z
N THR A 1 -29.42 -11.52 3.32
CA THR A 1 -29.49 -10.09 3.74
C THR A 1 -28.91 -10.04 5.15
N PHE A 2 -27.66 -9.57 5.31
CA PHE A 2 -27.05 -9.41 6.62
C PHE A 2 -27.47 -8.06 7.18
N TYR A 3 -28.24 -8.05 8.25
CA TYR A 3 -28.50 -6.86 9.05
C TYR A 3 -27.31 -6.66 9.99
N LEU A 4 -26.53 -5.61 9.75
CA LEU A 4 -25.48 -5.14 10.66
C LEU A 4 -26.12 -4.13 11.61
N GLU A 5 -26.50 -4.58 12.81
CA GLU A 5 -26.94 -3.69 13.88
C GLU A 5 -25.79 -2.77 14.33
N LYS A 6 -26.15 -1.51 14.47
CA LYS A 6 -25.25 -0.42 14.81
C LYS A 6 -25.18 -0.30 16.34
N ASP A 7 -24.25 -0.96 16.98
CA ASP A 7 -23.94 -0.64 18.37
C ASP A 7 -23.00 0.57 18.41
N THR A 8 -23.60 1.76 18.49
CA THR A 8 -22.90 3.06 18.40
C THR A 8 -22.47 3.62 19.75
N ASN A 9 -22.84 3.01 20.89
CA ASN A 9 -22.73 3.67 22.19
C ASN A 9 -21.53 3.25 23.07
N LYS A 10 -20.67 2.35 22.63
CA LYS A 10 -19.63 1.78 23.51
C LYS A 10 -18.22 2.37 23.38
N TYR A 11 -18.01 3.37 22.52
CA TYR A 11 -16.65 3.88 22.23
C TYR A 11 -16.49 5.40 22.29
N GLN A 12 -17.26 6.09 23.12
CA GLN A 12 -17.17 7.55 23.25
C GLN A 12 -16.08 8.06 24.23
N ASN A 13 -15.40 7.19 24.94
CA ASN A 13 -14.35 7.61 25.87
C ASN A 13 -12.98 7.05 25.48
N ILE A 14 -12.44 7.49 24.32
CA ILE A 14 -10.99 7.42 24.13
C ILE A 14 -10.43 8.72 24.71
N ILE A 15 -9.85 8.61 25.89
CA ILE A 15 -9.06 9.64 26.51
C ILE A 15 -7.96 10.02 25.52
N HIS A 16 -7.97 11.27 25.02
CA HIS A 16 -6.80 11.86 24.40
C HIS A 16 -5.74 12.02 25.51
N ASN A 17 -4.90 11.01 25.66
CA ASN A 17 -3.66 11.24 26.40
C ASN A 17 -2.85 12.22 25.54
N ASP A 18 -2.64 13.40 26.07
CA ASP A 18 -1.68 14.35 25.53
C ASP A 18 -0.37 13.60 25.28
N LEU A 19 0.04 13.56 24.03
CA LEU A 19 1.40 13.18 23.68
C LEU A 19 2.30 14.24 24.27
N SER A 20 2.79 14.00 25.48
CA SER A 20 3.97 14.72 25.94
C SER A 20 5.08 14.37 24.95
N TYR A 21 5.47 15.32 24.13
CA TYR A 21 6.69 15.19 23.35
C TYR A 21 7.81 14.92 24.35
N LEU A 22 8.40 13.73 24.26
CA LEU A 22 9.64 13.45 24.99
C LEU A 22 10.66 14.43 24.42
N ASP A 23 11.05 15.39 25.26
CA ASP A 23 12.16 16.30 24.96
C ASP A 23 13.45 15.43 25.04
N LEU A 24 13.79 14.82 23.91
CA LEU A 24 14.99 13.99 23.81
C LEU A 24 16.16 14.92 23.58
N ASP A 25 17.10 14.95 24.54
CA ASP A 25 18.39 15.57 24.30
C ASP A 25 19.14 14.77 23.22
N ILE A 26 18.94 15.23 21.97
CA ILE A 26 19.47 14.54 20.78
C ILE A 26 20.91 14.99 20.55
N ASN A 27 21.84 14.30 21.20
CA ASN A 27 23.25 14.37 20.81
C ASN A 27 23.58 13.39 19.68
N LYS A 28 24.80 13.51 19.13
CA LYS A 28 25.22 12.69 17.98
C LYS A 28 25.11 11.17 18.23
N SER A 29 25.50 10.69 19.39
CA SER A 29 25.48 9.27 19.73
C SER A 29 24.06 8.73 19.86
N VAL A 30 23.15 9.51 20.43
CA VAL A 30 21.72 9.19 20.54
C VAL A 30 21.08 9.14 19.13
N PHE A 31 21.42 10.11 18.28
CA PHE A 31 20.93 10.14 16.90
C PHE A 31 21.42 8.90 16.11
N GLU A 32 22.70 8.60 16.16
CA GLU A 32 23.28 7.43 15.47
C GLU A 32 22.64 6.12 15.96
N PHE A 33 22.43 5.96 17.26
CA PHE A 33 21.76 4.81 17.83
C PHE A 33 20.33 4.63 17.29
N TYR A 34 19.51 5.68 17.31
CA TYR A 34 18.14 5.59 16.81
C TYR A 34 18.08 5.45 15.28
N LEU A 35 18.99 6.08 14.55
CA LEU A 35 19.12 5.92 13.11
C LEU A 35 19.39 4.45 12.75
N ASP A 36 20.34 3.80 13.43
CA ASP A 36 20.63 2.38 13.22
C ASP A 36 19.42 1.50 13.55
N LYS A 37 18.72 1.78 14.66
CA LYS A 37 17.49 1.06 15.03
C LYS A 37 16.39 1.20 14.00
N VAL A 38 16.17 2.39 13.44
CA VAL A 38 15.17 2.62 12.41
C VAL A 38 15.57 1.94 11.11
N LEU A 39 16.83 2.09 10.67
CA LEU A 39 17.29 1.48 9.41
C LEU A 39 17.34 -0.05 9.47
N SER A 40 17.55 -0.63 10.66
CA SER A 40 17.53 -2.09 10.87
C SER A 40 16.13 -2.65 11.09
N HIS A 41 15.13 -1.80 11.32
CA HIS A 41 13.76 -2.25 11.59
C HIS A 41 13.18 -3.00 10.40
N LEU A 42 12.51 -4.15 10.64
CA LEU A 42 11.98 -5.02 9.58
C LEU A 42 11.07 -4.32 8.58
N SER A 43 10.35 -3.26 8.98
CA SER A 43 9.51 -2.48 8.07
C SER A 43 10.29 -1.46 7.22
N VAL A 44 11.55 -1.21 7.52
CA VAL A 44 12.37 -0.15 6.89
C VAL A 44 13.59 -0.73 6.18
N CYS A 45 14.24 -1.74 6.77
CA CYS A 45 15.51 -2.29 6.28
C CYS A 45 15.41 -2.81 4.83
N SER A 46 16.56 -2.93 4.19
CA SER A 46 16.66 -3.48 2.84
C SER A 46 16.07 -4.90 2.76
N LYS A 47 15.30 -5.16 1.72
CA LYS A 47 14.75 -6.48 1.38
C LYS A 47 15.52 -7.12 0.22
N SER A 48 16.76 -6.73 -0.02
CA SER A 48 17.58 -7.23 -1.13
C SER A 48 17.67 -8.76 -1.18
N PHE A 49 17.65 -9.42 -0.02
CA PHE A 49 17.63 -10.88 0.08
C PHE A 49 16.35 -11.51 -0.52
N LEU A 50 15.24 -10.76 -0.58
CA LEU A 50 14.02 -11.16 -1.27
C LEU A 50 14.03 -10.65 -2.72
N THR A 51 14.24 -9.35 -2.92
CA THR A 51 14.07 -8.70 -4.23
C THR A 51 15.07 -9.19 -5.27
N ASN A 52 16.25 -9.66 -4.87
CA ASN A 52 17.28 -10.14 -5.78
C ASN A 52 17.25 -11.67 -6.03
N LYS A 53 16.45 -12.42 -5.25
CA LYS A 53 16.40 -13.89 -5.33
C LYS A 53 15.06 -14.45 -5.79
N VAL A 54 13.99 -13.66 -5.74
CA VAL A 54 12.68 -14.06 -6.26
C VAL A 54 12.54 -13.69 -7.72
N ASP A 55 11.50 -14.19 -8.38
CA ASP A 55 11.16 -13.83 -9.75
C ASP A 55 10.89 -12.32 -9.84
N ARG A 56 11.78 -11.60 -10.51
CA ARG A 56 11.68 -10.14 -10.68
C ARG A 56 10.90 -9.74 -11.90
N SER A 57 10.79 -10.65 -12.85
CA SER A 57 10.15 -10.40 -14.12
C SER A 57 9.64 -11.71 -14.70
N VAL A 58 8.42 -11.67 -15.24
CA VAL A 58 7.79 -12.79 -15.93
C VAL A 58 7.34 -12.29 -17.29
N SER A 59 7.57 -13.05 -18.33
CA SER A 59 7.32 -12.77 -19.75
C SER A 59 8.52 -12.19 -20.51
N GLY A 60 8.45 -12.17 -21.85
CA GLY A 60 9.54 -11.73 -22.72
C GLY A 60 9.51 -10.24 -23.10
N LEU A 61 8.48 -9.49 -22.72
CA LEU A 61 8.27 -8.11 -23.14
C LEU A 61 8.51 -7.10 -22.00
N ILE A 62 9.46 -7.39 -21.13
CA ILE A 62 9.74 -6.57 -19.95
C ILE A 62 10.49 -5.31 -20.35
N VAL A 63 9.90 -4.14 -20.05
CA VAL A 63 10.52 -2.83 -20.20
C VAL A 63 11.19 -2.40 -18.90
N GLN A 64 10.52 -2.57 -17.78
CA GLN A 64 11.04 -2.20 -16.47
C GLN A 64 10.75 -3.31 -15.47
N GLN A 65 11.81 -3.80 -14.86
CA GLN A 65 11.76 -4.73 -13.74
C GLN A 65 11.85 -3.99 -12.40
N GLN A 66 11.74 -4.73 -11.31
CA GLN A 66 11.79 -4.21 -9.95
C GLN A 66 13.12 -3.53 -9.60
N CYS A 67 14.27 -4.15 -9.90
CA CYS A 67 15.59 -3.60 -9.65
C CYS A 67 16.07 -2.83 -10.87
N ILE A 68 16.42 -1.58 -10.71
CA ILE A 68 16.74 -0.66 -11.81
C ILE A 68 18.11 0.01 -11.66
N GLY A 69 18.47 0.82 -12.66
CA GLY A 69 19.76 1.46 -12.75
C GLY A 69 20.87 0.49 -13.15
N PRO A 70 22.09 0.99 -13.44
CA PRO A 70 23.18 0.18 -13.98
C PRO A 70 23.67 -0.91 -13.02
N PHE A 71 23.48 -0.73 -11.71
CA PHE A 71 23.86 -1.71 -10.68
C PHE A 71 22.68 -2.50 -10.11
N HIS A 72 21.48 -2.31 -10.62
CA HIS A 72 20.24 -2.94 -10.13
C HIS A 72 20.02 -2.80 -8.60
N LEU A 73 20.42 -1.66 -8.04
CA LEU A 73 20.30 -1.39 -6.60
C LEU A 73 19.01 -0.69 -6.21
N PRO A 74 18.59 0.42 -6.87
CA PRO A 74 17.32 1.05 -6.53
C PRO A 74 16.15 0.18 -6.94
N LEU A 75 15.07 0.25 -6.15
CA LEU A 75 13.83 -0.43 -6.43
C LEU A 75 12.82 0.51 -7.09
N SER A 76 12.15 0.02 -8.12
CA SER A 76 10.96 0.65 -8.69
C SER A 76 9.72 -0.05 -8.18
N ASN A 77 8.73 0.71 -7.72
CA ASN A 77 7.49 0.17 -7.17
C ASN A 77 6.39 -0.01 -8.23
N ASN A 78 6.75 0.08 -9.51
CA ASN A 78 5.90 -0.31 -10.62
C ASN A 78 6.63 -1.23 -11.58
N SER A 79 5.88 -1.95 -12.37
CA SER A 79 6.40 -2.75 -13.47
C SER A 79 5.81 -2.27 -14.79
N VAL A 80 6.59 -2.35 -15.86
CA VAL A 80 6.13 -2.01 -17.20
C VAL A 80 6.51 -3.12 -18.16
N VAL A 81 5.52 -3.59 -18.92
CA VAL A 81 5.71 -4.53 -20.02
C VAL A 81 5.33 -3.87 -21.33
N SER A 82 6.05 -4.17 -22.42
CA SER A 82 5.70 -3.67 -23.74
C SER A 82 4.46 -4.40 -24.26
N LEU A 83 3.64 -3.72 -25.06
CA LEU A 83 2.50 -4.34 -25.75
C LEU A 83 2.92 -5.15 -26.98
N ASP A 84 4.05 -4.80 -27.57
CA ASP A 84 4.60 -5.46 -28.74
C ASP A 84 6.10 -5.19 -28.92
N PHE A 85 6.73 -5.76 -29.96
CA PHE A 85 8.16 -5.58 -30.24
C PHE A 85 8.50 -4.34 -31.09
N LYS A 86 7.54 -3.54 -31.50
CA LYS A 86 7.74 -2.45 -32.47
C LYS A 86 7.41 -1.08 -31.93
N SER A 87 6.41 -0.98 -31.06
CA SER A 87 5.99 0.28 -30.47
C SER A 87 6.73 0.58 -29.16
N ASN A 88 6.65 1.81 -28.71
CA ASN A 88 7.09 2.22 -27.39
C ASN A 88 5.94 2.27 -26.35
N LYS A 89 4.82 1.63 -26.66
CA LYS A 89 3.66 1.54 -25.76
C LYS A 89 3.76 0.33 -24.84
N GLY A 90 3.27 0.49 -23.63
CA GLY A 90 3.33 -0.57 -22.61
C GLY A 90 2.08 -0.62 -21.75
N LEU A 91 2.11 -1.56 -20.83
CA LEU A 91 1.19 -1.67 -19.71
C LEU A 91 1.99 -1.45 -18.44
N VAL A 92 1.59 -0.48 -17.61
CA VAL A 92 2.12 -0.28 -16.27
C VAL A 92 1.22 -0.95 -15.25
N SER A 93 1.80 -1.55 -14.23
CA SER A 93 1.10 -2.02 -13.04
C SER A 93 1.82 -1.60 -11.76
N ALA A 94 1.04 -1.28 -10.73
CA ALA A 94 1.53 -0.91 -9.40
C ALA A 94 0.57 -1.40 -8.32
N ILE A 95 1.08 -1.56 -7.11
CA ILE A 95 0.33 -2.07 -5.96
C ILE A 95 0.41 -1.06 -4.83
N GLY A 96 -0.68 -0.97 -4.06
CA GLY A 96 -0.73 -0.30 -2.77
C GLY A 96 -1.25 -1.26 -1.71
N GLU A 97 -0.60 -1.25 -0.52
CA GLU A 97 -0.96 -2.08 0.62
C GLU A 97 -0.45 -1.43 1.92
N GLN A 98 -1.35 -1.09 2.85
CA GLN A 98 -0.99 -0.39 4.09
C GLN A 98 -1.69 -0.96 5.33
N PRO A 99 -1.64 -2.27 5.60
CA PRO A 99 -2.39 -2.90 6.70
C PRO A 99 -1.99 -2.36 8.07
N ILE A 100 -0.73 -1.97 8.26
CA ILE A 100 -0.22 -1.43 9.52
C ILE A 100 -0.98 -0.16 9.97
N LYS A 101 -1.53 0.62 9.03
CA LYS A 101 -2.31 1.82 9.33
C LYS A 101 -3.71 1.50 9.85
N GLY A 102 -4.20 0.28 9.61
CA GLY A 102 -5.48 -0.22 10.12
C GLY A 102 -5.42 -0.89 11.49
N ILE A 103 -4.21 -1.10 12.05
CA ILE A 103 -4.04 -1.73 13.36
C ILE A 103 -4.59 -0.82 14.46
N PRO A 104 -5.33 -1.39 15.45
CA PRO A 104 -5.80 -0.64 16.60
C PRO A 104 -4.66 0.05 17.35
N ASN A 105 -4.89 1.27 17.78
CA ASN A 105 -3.97 2.01 18.64
C ASN A 105 -4.75 2.87 19.64
N SER A 106 -4.06 3.44 20.63
CA SER A 106 -4.67 4.24 21.70
C SER A 106 -5.09 5.65 21.26
N TYR A 107 -4.68 6.11 20.06
CA TYR A 107 -4.84 7.50 19.66
C TYR A 107 -6.06 7.75 18.77
N ASN A 108 -6.58 6.71 18.11
CA ASN A 108 -7.66 6.86 17.14
C ASN A 108 -8.70 5.75 17.30
N SER A 109 -9.95 6.03 16.92
CA SER A 109 -10.92 4.95 16.76
C SER A 109 -10.47 3.97 15.68
N GLN A 110 -10.89 2.71 15.81
CA GLN A 110 -10.51 1.69 14.84
C GLN A 110 -11.08 1.98 13.44
N GLU A 111 -12.28 2.57 13.35
CA GLU A 111 -12.86 3.03 12.09
C GLU A 111 -12.00 4.12 11.45
N SER A 112 -11.44 5.04 12.26
CA SER A 112 -10.52 6.07 11.77
C SER A 112 -9.25 5.45 11.19
N ASN A 113 -8.67 4.47 11.87
CA ASN A 113 -7.49 3.76 11.39
C ASN A 113 -7.78 3.00 10.09
N ILE A 114 -8.91 2.33 9.98
CA ILE A 114 -9.34 1.66 8.74
C ILE A 114 -9.48 2.66 7.59
N ARG A 115 -10.10 3.82 7.83
CA ARG A 115 -10.18 4.88 6.80
C ARG A 115 -8.80 5.40 6.37
N LYS A 116 -7.85 5.54 7.31
CA LYS A 116 -6.47 5.90 7.00
C LYS A 116 -5.79 4.83 6.17
N MET A 117 -5.89 3.56 6.57
CA MET A 117 -5.36 2.43 5.82
C MET A 117 -5.82 2.46 4.36
N VAL A 118 -7.12 2.57 4.11
CA VAL A 118 -7.66 2.57 2.75
C VAL A 118 -7.14 3.74 1.93
N ARG A 119 -7.12 4.96 2.50
CA ARG A 119 -6.58 6.13 1.80
C ARG A 119 -5.10 5.98 1.46
N MET A 120 -4.32 5.46 2.40
CA MET A 120 -2.90 5.21 2.20
C MET A 120 -2.65 4.13 1.15
N THR A 121 -3.46 3.06 1.14
CA THR A 121 -3.41 2.01 0.10
C THR A 121 -3.69 2.59 -1.30
N VAL A 122 -4.73 3.40 -1.43
CA VAL A 122 -5.05 4.07 -2.71
C VAL A 122 -3.92 5.02 -3.12
N SER A 123 -3.43 5.84 -2.18
CA SER A 123 -2.35 6.79 -2.44
C SER A 123 -1.07 6.09 -2.88
N GLU A 124 -0.69 5.01 -2.22
CA GLU A 124 0.50 4.23 -2.56
C GLU A 124 0.40 3.65 -3.98
N MET A 125 -0.71 3.01 -4.33
CA MET A 125 -0.92 2.48 -5.68
C MET A 125 -0.79 3.57 -6.74
N VAL A 126 -1.44 4.72 -6.53
CA VAL A 126 -1.40 5.85 -7.48
C VAL A 126 0.00 6.46 -7.56
N LEU A 127 0.64 6.71 -6.42
CA LEU A 127 1.99 7.30 -6.36
C LEU A 127 3.06 6.38 -6.95
N ASN A 128 2.91 5.06 -6.80
CA ASN A 128 3.80 4.11 -7.46
C ASN A 128 3.63 4.12 -8.98
N MET A 129 2.45 4.45 -9.50
CA MET A 129 2.15 4.44 -10.94
C MET A 129 2.54 5.73 -11.66
N ILE A 130 2.50 6.90 -11.02
CA ILE A 130 2.67 8.22 -11.69
C ILE A 130 4.05 8.46 -12.30
N TRP A 131 5.06 7.65 -11.98
CA TRP A 131 6.39 7.70 -12.56
C TRP A 131 6.47 7.14 -13.99
N THR A 132 5.38 6.51 -14.43
CA THR A 132 5.21 6.00 -15.80
C THR A 132 4.22 6.89 -16.55
N PRO A 133 4.51 7.31 -17.78
CA PRO A 133 3.60 8.12 -18.58
C PRO A 133 2.29 7.37 -18.85
N ILE A 134 1.23 7.75 -18.16
CA ILE A 134 -0.14 7.35 -18.43
C ILE A 134 -0.91 8.57 -18.97
N ASP A 135 -1.94 8.33 -19.79
CA ASP A 135 -2.73 9.39 -20.40
C ASP A 135 -3.46 10.23 -19.35
N ASN A 136 -4.18 9.56 -18.45
CA ASN A 136 -4.94 10.20 -17.38
C ASN A 136 -5.16 9.23 -16.23
N ILE A 137 -5.22 9.75 -15.00
CA ILE A 137 -5.52 8.97 -13.80
C ILE A 137 -6.88 8.23 -13.90
N THR A 138 -7.84 8.82 -14.59
CA THR A 138 -9.17 8.22 -14.83
C THR A 138 -9.12 6.96 -15.73
N LYS A 139 -8.00 6.74 -16.42
CA LYS A 139 -7.77 5.54 -17.25
C LYS A 139 -7.22 4.37 -16.45
N ILE A 140 -6.84 4.58 -15.19
CA ILE A 140 -6.42 3.50 -14.32
C ILE A 140 -7.61 2.54 -14.10
N LYS A 141 -7.33 1.27 -14.25
CA LYS A 141 -8.19 0.15 -13.83
C LYS A 141 -7.54 -0.50 -12.62
N SER A 142 -8.36 -1.01 -11.72
CA SER A 142 -7.83 -1.64 -10.52
C SER A 142 -8.58 -2.90 -10.11
N VAL A 143 -7.89 -3.71 -9.31
CA VAL A 143 -8.40 -4.92 -8.67
C VAL A 143 -8.23 -4.77 -7.18
N ALA A 144 -9.31 -4.91 -6.42
CA ALA A 144 -9.31 -4.81 -4.97
C ALA A 144 -9.28 -6.21 -4.33
N ASN A 145 -8.28 -6.46 -3.51
CA ASN A 145 -8.10 -7.72 -2.79
C ASN A 145 -8.33 -7.49 -1.30
N TRP A 146 -9.28 -8.20 -0.72
CA TRP A 146 -9.66 -8.07 0.69
C TRP A 146 -9.24 -9.31 1.47
N MET A 147 -8.51 -9.12 2.57
CA MET A 147 -8.21 -10.17 3.54
C MET A 147 -8.74 -9.72 4.90
N TRP A 148 -9.79 -10.41 5.38
CA TRP A 148 -10.60 -9.93 6.49
C TRP A 148 -11.23 -11.04 7.30
N ALA A 149 -11.33 -10.86 8.62
CA ALA A 149 -12.03 -11.78 9.51
C ALA A 149 -13.50 -11.37 9.67
N SER A 150 -14.26 -11.26 8.57
CA SER A 150 -15.60 -10.63 8.57
C SER A 150 -16.70 -11.47 9.22
N LYS A 151 -16.44 -12.71 9.62
CA LYS A 151 -17.37 -13.49 10.44
C LYS A 151 -17.61 -12.87 11.82
N ASN A 152 -16.66 -12.09 12.32
CA ASN A 152 -16.82 -11.31 13.53
C ASN A 152 -17.62 -10.03 13.22
N PRO A 153 -18.73 -9.72 13.91
CA PRO A 153 -19.57 -8.55 13.63
C PRO A 153 -18.81 -7.23 13.67
N LYS A 154 -17.85 -7.07 14.59
CA LYS A 154 -17.02 -5.89 14.70
C LYS A 154 -16.15 -5.71 13.45
N ASP A 155 -15.49 -6.78 13.00
CA ASP A 155 -14.65 -6.74 11.81
C ASP A 155 -15.49 -6.58 10.53
N ALA A 156 -16.70 -7.11 10.48
CA ALA A 156 -17.64 -6.86 9.38
C ALA A 156 -18.03 -5.37 9.26
N ASN A 157 -18.24 -4.67 10.38
CA ASN A 157 -18.49 -3.22 10.39
C ASN A 157 -17.27 -2.43 9.90
N LEU A 158 -16.07 -2.84 10.29
CA LEU A 158 -14.82 -2.24 9.81
C LEU A 158 -14.63 -2.45 8.30
N LEU A 159 -14.98 -3.61 7.77
CA LEU A 159 -14.98 -3.87 6.33
C LEU A 159 -15.94 -2.92 5.59
N ARG A 160 -17.14 -2.71 6.13
CA ARG A 160 -18.10 -1.76 5.57
C ARG A 160 -17.53 -0.33 5.52
N GLU A 161 -16.84 0.11 6.58
CA GLU A 161 -16.17 1.43 6.58
C GLU A 161 -15.01 1.49 5.57
N ALA A 162 -14.26 0.41 5.42
CA ALA A 162 -13.20 0.30 4.41
C ALA A 162 -13.77 0.43 2.99
N VAL A 163 -14.82 -0.32 2.66
CA VAL A 163 -15.47 -0.26 1.34
C VAL A 163 -16.03 1.13 1.06
N LYS A 164 -16.74 1.75 2.01
CA LYS A 164 -17.26 3.14 1.86
C LYS A 164 -16.13 4.14 1.60
N THR A 165 -15.00 3.96 2.28
CA THR A 165 -13.84 4.85 2.11
C THR A 165 -13.21 4.65 0.74
N LEU A 166 -13.05 3.40 0.29
CA LEU A 166 -12.53 3.09 -1.03
C LEU A 166 -13.41 3.70 -2.13
N VAL A 167 -14.73 3.55 -2.04
CA VAL A 167 -15.67 4.15 -3.00
C VAL A 167 -15.51 5.68 -3.07
N LYS A 168 -15.35 6.36 -1.91
CA LYS A 168 -15.11 7.80 -1.89
C LYS A 168 -13.80 8.18 -2.59
N CYS A 169 -12.72 7.43 -2.35
CA CYS A 169 -11.43 7.68 -3.00
C CYS A 169 -11.50 7.46 -4.51
N VAL A 170 -12.09 6.35 -4.94
CA VAL A 170 -12.23 6.00 -6.37
C VAL A 170 -13.06 7.04 -7.11
N ASN A 171 -14.18 7.47 -6.53
CA ASN A 171 -15.03 8.52 -7.13
C ASN A 171 -14.32 9.87 -7.19
N ALA A 172 -13.57 10.25 -6.15
CA ALA A 172 -12.83 11.52 -6.13
C ALA A 172 -11.70 11.56 -7.15
N LEU A 173 -11.02 10.44 -7.38
CA LEU A 173 -9.91 10.32 -8.33
C LEU A 173 -10.37 9.95 -9.76
N GLY A 174 -11.57 9.42 -9.91
CA GLY A 174 -12.18 9.11 -11.20
C GLY A 174 -11.69 7.82 -11.86
N PHE A 175 -10.90 6.98 -11.17
CA PHE A 175 -10.51 5.67 -11.72
C PHE A 175 -11.55 4.58 -11.40
N SER A 176 -11.37 3.36 -11.88
CA SER A 176 -12.37 2.29 -11.69
C SER A 176 -11.79 1.02 -11.10
N ILE A 177 -12.62 0.31 -10.32
CA ILE A 177 -12.35 -1.04 -9.86
C ILE A 177 -13.09 -2.01 -10.79
N ASN A 178 -12.34 -2.88 -11.47
CA ASN A 178 -12.87 -3.79 -12.48
C ASN A 178 -13.01 -5.23 -11.97
N GLY A 179 -12.42 -5.53 -10.84
CA GLY A 179 -12.46 -6.86 -10.25
C GLY A 179 -11.99 -6.86 -8.81
N GLY A 180 -12.04 -8.00 -8.20
CA GLY A 180 -11.60 -8.19 -6.83
C GLY A 180 -11.57 -9.65 -6.43
N LYS A 181 -11.02 -9.88 -5.23
CA LYS A 181 -10.99 -11.17 -4.58
C LYS A 181 -11.14 -10.98 -3.08
N ASP A 182 -12.00 -11.77 -2.47
CA ASP A 182 -12.33 -11.67 -1.06
C ASP A 182 -11.88 -12.91 -0.30
N SER A 183 -11.05 -12.72 0.71
CA SER A 183 -10.70 -13.72 1.72
C SER A 183 -11.28 -13.28 3.06
N LEU A 184 -12.54 -13.63 3.31
CA LEU A 184 -13.31 -13.08 4.43
C LEU A 184 -13.34 -13.95 5.69
N SER A 185 -12.66 -15.09 5.69
CA SER A 185 -12.56 -16.03 6.81
C SER A 185 -11.15 -16.06 7.41
N MET A 186 -10.51 -14.91 7.53
CA MET A 186 -9.11 -14.79 7.97
C MET A 186 -8.98 -14.83 9.50
N SER A 187 -9.57 -15.83 10.12
CA SER A 187 -9.45 -16.10 11.56
C SER A 187 -9.43 -17.60 11.83
N VAL A 188 -8.74 -17.99 12.89
CA VAL A 188 -8.69 -19.34 13.40
C VAL A 188 -9.05 -19.29 14.88
N ASP A 189 -10.01 -20.09 15.28
CA ASP A 189 -10.38 -20.27 16.69
C ASP A 189 -9.51 -21.39 17.30
N ASN A 190 -8.80 -21.06 18.36
CA ASN A 190 -8.09 -22.00 19.20
C ASN A 190 -8.85 -22.17 20.51
N ILE A 191 -8.43 -23.13 21.35
CA ILE A 191 -9.09 -23.46 22.65
C ILE A 191 -9.15 -22.22 23.58
N THR A 192 -8.15 -21.35 23.52
CA THR A 192 -7.98 -20.20 24.42
C THR A 192 -8.28 -18.86 23.80
N GLU A 193 -8.19 -18.72 22.47
CA GLU A 193 -8.30 -17.43 21.80
C GLU A 193 -8.65 -17.56 20.31
N THR A 194 -9.19 -16.49 19.74
CA THR A 194 -9.36 -16.32 18.30
C THR A 194 -8.19 -15.52 17.73
N ILE A 195 -7.39 -16.16 16.90
CA ILE A 195 -6.29 -15.50 16.16
C ILE A 195 -6.84 -14.97 14.85
N LYS A 196 -6.62 -13.67 14.59
CA LYS A 196 -7.09 -12.99 13.36
C LYS A 196 -5.92 -12.41 12.61
N SER A 197 -5.97 -12.46 11.26
CA SER A 197 -5.07 -11.67 10.45
C SER A 197 -5.38 -10.16 10.59
N PRO A 198 -4.40 -9.27 10.37
CA PRO A 198 -4.67 -7.85 10.19
C PRO A 198 -5.67 -7.63 9.05
N ASN A 199 -6.60 -6.70 9.26
CA ASN A 199 -7.53 -6.29 8.21
C ASN A 199 -6.76 -5.60 7.09
N THR A 200 -6.80 -6.15 5.88
CA THR A 200 -5.94 -5.73 4.78
C THR A 200 -6.74 -5.50 3.50
N LEU A 201 -6.41 -4.38 2.84
CA LEU A 201 -6.76 -4.10 1.44
C LEU A 201 -5.47 -4.05 0.64
N VAL A 202 -5.38 -4.87 -0.42
CA VAL A 202 -4.38 -4.74 -1.48
C VAL A 202 -5.08 -4.20 -2.72
N LEU A 203 -4.62 -3.09 -3.24
CA LEU A 203 -5.16 -2.48 -4.45
C LEU A 203 -4.10 -2.55 -5.56
N SER A 204 -4.37 -3.33 -6.60
CA SER A 204 -3.51 -3.43 -7.76
C SER A 204 -4.07 -2.56 -8.88
N GLY A 205 -3.32 -1.56 -9.32
CA GLY A 205 -3.66 -0.67 -10.43
C GLY A 205 -2.92 -1.04 -11.70
N TYR A 206 -3.56 -0.84 -12.86
CA TYR A 206 -2.93 -0.99 -14.17
C TYR A 206 -3.48 0.04 -15.15
N ALA A 207 -2.61 0.49 -16.06
CA ALA A 207 -2.96 1.45 -17.09
C ALA A 207 -2.06 1.30 -18.32
N THR A 208 -2.50 1.83 -19.45
CA THR A 208 -1.65 1.92 -20.65
C THR A 208 -0.55 2.95 -20.41
N CYS A 209 0.71 2.54 -20.59
CA CYS A 209 1.85 3.42 -20.72
C CYS A 209 1.91 3.92 -22.16
N ILE A 210 1.79 5.23 -22.35
CA ILE A 210 1.75 5.84 -23.69
C ILE A 210 3.12 5.91 -24.36
N SER A 211 4.19 5.95 -23.55
CA SER A 211 5.58 5.90 -24.02
C SER A 211 6.52 5.47 -22.90
N PHE A 212 7.03 4.26 -22.97
CA PHE A 212 7.96 3.77 -21.95
C PHE A 212 9.36 4.40 -22.02
N ASN A 213 9.67 5.17 -23.08
CA ASN A 213 10.93 5.92 -23.16
C ASN A 213 11.02 7.07 -22.15
N HIS A 214 9.92 7.46 -21.54
CA HIS A 214 9.83 8.56 -20.58
C HIS A 214 9.52 8.10 -19.15
N ILE A 215 9.76 6.85 -18.83
CA ILE A 215 9.61 6.34 -17.46
C ILE A 215 10.64 6.99 -16.56
N ILE A 216 10.19 7.52 -15.43
CA ILE A 216 11.04 8.08 -14.38
C ILE A 216 11.37 6.96 -13.39
N THR A 217 12.64 6.78 -13.11
CA THR A 217 13.15 5.75 -12.20
C THR A 217 13.99 6.39 -11.10
N PRO A 218 14.05 5.82 -9.88
CA PRO A 218 14.70 6.44 -8.72
C PRO A 218 16.24 6.48 -8.76
N ASN A 219 16.90 5.86 -9.74
CA ASN A 219 18.34 5.98 -9.86
C ASN A 219 18.76 7.38 -10.35
N PHE A 220 19.81 7.93 -9.78
CA PHE A 220 20.37 9.22 -10.19
C PHE A 220 20.84 9.20 -11.65
N LYS A 221 20.48 10.23 -12.41
CA LYS A 221 20.80 10.34 -13.85
C LYS A 221 21.97 11.26 -14.12
N LYS A 222 22.08 12.36 -13.37
CA LYS A 222 23.11 13.40 -13.54
C LYS A 222 23.65 13.84 -12.20
N LEU A 223 24.95 14.15 -12.16
CA LEU A 223 25.56 14.85 -11.03
C LEU A 223 24.95 16.24 -10.88
N ASN A 224 24.89 16.74 -9.65
CA ASN A 224 24.36 18.06 -9.30
C ASN A 224 22.88 18.31 -9.71
N SER A 225 22.07 17.26 -9.77
CA SER A 225 20.62 17.39 -9.91
C SER A 225 19.98 17.66 -8.55
N TYR A 226 18.89 18.43 -8.55
CA TYR A 226 18.02 18.57 -7.39
C TYR A 226 17.26 17.25 -7.17
N ILE A 227 17.01 16.93 -5.90
CA ILE A 227 16.27 15.73 -5.46
C ILE A 227 14.94 16.15 -4.89
#